data_7285345c2f576e1a26140829d28622fe
#
_entry.id   7285345c2f576e1a26140829d28622fe
#
_cell.length_a   1.000
_cell.length_b   1.000
_cell.length_c   1.000
_cell.angle_alpha   90.00
_cell.angle_beta   90.00
_cell.angle_gamma   90.00
#
_symmetry.space_group_name_H-M   'P 1'
#
loop_
_entity.id
_entity.type
_entity.pdbx_description
1 polymer ?
#
loop_
_entity_poly.entity_id
_entity_poly.type
_entity_poly.pdbx_seq_one_letter_code
_entity_poly.pdbx_strand_id
1 'polypeptide(L)'
;MYALKNGVLHQDGKPIIAMGQSYYPSFHEAKYPAPPWADRAGLMKEDIRLMREAGFQFLRVAALGNVTLEGDAVRVRTDFIDSLLREAHDKGMATSIRLQGYVMNLRGYDDYLMRNEKDEPMEAYWSAFMRSSLFHKGIVQDNKEASQALARHFEEIPGVVSYQIYNEPHYPYNGIFDYHPMTLAAYQAWRAARGLPPQEPPRRRPAKGEDPEPWIQWRLFSMRAMSDFLSNTAQAVKEAAPEKETYTCMTAAPVGNELMASGIDYFDDAEGMDTVGITSYISQEGADSYAAAYQFDMAECAAALQGKHAWTIEIDARTRMPGRKTHEEVYSLLAAGHKGIVFYEWRGDYPDQGTPNPDNCGFIFNDGRKTEHYDRSVAMVRFVNRHSTLLASAEKQRDGVGLLFSQHAAAYGDAFMSGSINCAVHQSIQAYRELRKAQATVDILCARHLKENRLGIRLLLAPCEKNWLSQEEIQQIDAFVAAGGQAYFLRQTGTFGASTAYGWWGWNVELLPGVSHEFRGSLETEDVLEQSGVVLNARVNSRHLLHGMLRGAGYSLLILENNDPARRDVENAVVTLKTPCARAKFLSADAEIDLPGGAEIHLPPVKEGGVLWLESET
;
A
#
# COMPACT_ATOMS: atom_id res chain seq x y z
N MET A 1 1.22 -22.58 -16.77
CA MET A 1 2.49 -22.04 -16.20
C MET A 1 2.25 -20.61 -15.72
N TYR A 2 2.72 -20.26 -14.53
CA TYR A 2 2.60 -18.91 -13.98
C TYR A 2 3.89 -18.11 -14.20
N ALA A 3 3.75 -16.80 -14.43
CA ALA A 3 4.83 -15.83 -14.45
C ALA A 3 4.32 -14.49 -13.91
N LEU A 4 5.13 -13.79 -13.14
CA LEU A 4 4.87 -12.42 -12.70
C LEU A 4 5.71 -11.45 -13.55
N LYS A 5 5.10 -10.40 -14.08
CA LYS A 5 5.77 -9.39 -14.93
C LYS A 5 5.24 -8.00 -14.61
N ASN A 6 6.12 -7.13 -14.11
CA ASN A 6 5.79 -5.76 -13.70
C ASN A 6 4.57 -5.69 -12.75
N GLY A 7 4.43 -6.67 -11.86
CA GLY A 7 3.31 -6.76 -10.93
C GLY A 7 2.02 -7.34 -11.55
N VAL A 8 2.03 -7.90 -12.74
CA VAL A 8 0.87 -8.59 -13.32
C VAL A 8 1.14 -10.09 -13.36
N LEU A 9 0.29 -10.87 -12.69
CA LEU A 9 0.36 -12.33 -12.73
C LEU A 9 -0.20 -12.83 -14.06
N HIS A 10 0.55 -13.69 -14.75
CA HIS A 10 0.13 -14.34 -15.98
C HIS A 10 -0.06 -15.84 -15.74
N GLN A 11 -1.18 -16.39 -16.21
CA GLN A 11 -1.43 -17.81 -16.27
C GLN A 11 -1.52 -18.23 -17.73
N ASP A 12 -0.62 -19.09 -18.17
CA ASP A 12 -0.53 -19.56 -19.57
C ASP A 12 -0.51 -18.39 -20.59
N GLY A 13 0.24 -17.34 -20.25
CA GLY A 13 0.42 -16.12 -21.05
C GLY A 13 -0.72 -15.09 -20.95
N LYS A 14 -1.81 -15.38 -20.24
CA LYS A 14 -2.93 -14.44 -20.05
C LYS A 14 -2.78 -13.70 -18.72
N PRO A 15 -2.93 -12.37 -18.68
CA PRO A 15 -2.91 -11.61 -17.45
C PRO A 15 -4.13 -11.93 -16.59
N ILE A 16 -3.92 -12.04 -15.30
CA ILE A 16 -4.97 -12.30 -14.31
C ILE A 16 -4.76 -11.43 -13.06
N ILE A 17 -5.86 -11.12 -12.35
CA ILE A 17 -5.77 -10.61 -10.99
C ILE A 17 -5.35 -11.76 -10.08
N ALA A 18 -4.27 -11.58 -9.32
CA ALA A 18 -3.82 -12.60 -8.38
C ALA A 18 -4.68 -12.56 -7.11
N MET A 19 -5.58 -13.54 -6.97
CA MET A 19 -6.34 -13.75 -5.73
C MET A 19 -5.61 -14.76 -4.86
N GLY A 20 -5.07 -14.32 -3.74
CA GLY A 20 -4.15 -15.11 -2.93
C GLY A 20 -4.50 -15.23 -1.45
N GLN A 21 -3.75 -16.14 -0.78
CA GLN A 21 -3.79 -16.36 0.65
C GLN A 21 -2.38 -16.32 1.23
N SER A 22 -2.25 -15.71 2.40
CA SER A 22 -1.08 -15.92 3.26
C SER A 22 -1.24 -17.25 4.03
N TYR A 23 -0.18 -18.03 4.06
CA TYR A 23 -0.19 -19.34 4.72
C TYR A 23 1.14 -19.60 5.43
N TYR A 24 1.09 -19.67 6.75
CA TYR A 24 2.25 -19.77 7.63
C TYR A 24 2.19 -20.96 8.59
N PRO A 25 2.15 -22.20 8.09
CA PRO A 25 1.97 -23.37 8.96
C PRO A 25 3.08 -23.55 9.98
N SER A 26 4.33 -23.15 9.67
CA SER A 26 5.45 -23.22 10.61
C SER A 26 5.34 -22.23 11.77
N PHE A 27 4.71 -21.09 11.55
CA PHE A 27 4.48 -20.08 12.57
C PHE A 27 3.41 -20.54 13.57
N HIS A 28 2.34 -21.15 13.05
CA HIS A 28 1.26 -21.70 13.88
C HIS A 28 1.74 -22.85 14.76
N GLU A 29 2.60 -23.72 14.24
CA GLU A 29 3.16 -24.83 15.02
C GLU A 29 3.98 -24.35 16.23
N ALA A 30 4.79 -23.30 16.05
CA ALA A 30 5.57 -22.73 17.13
C ALA A 30 4.71 -22.09 18.24
N LYS A 31 3.57 -21.49 17.87
CA LYS A 31 2.62 -20.87 18.80
C LYS A 31 1.67 -21.87 19.44
N TYR A 32 1.30 -22.94 18.73
CA TYR A 32 0.19 -23.83 19.09
C TYR A 32 0.58 -25.31 18.89
N PRO A 33 1.32 -25.91 19.79
CA PRO A 33 1.81 -27.28 19.64
C PRO A 33 0.74 -28.39 19.76
N ALA A 34 -0.55 -28.03 19.87
CA ALA A 34 -1.65 -28.98 20.04
C ALA A 34 -2.26 -29.44 18.69
N PRO A 35 -3.00 -30.56 18.63
CA PRO A 35 -3.76 -30.96 17.46
C PRO A 35 -4.60 -29.78 16.89
N PRO A 36 -4.68 -29.58 15.58
CA PRO A 36 -4.54 -30.52 14.46
C PRO A 36 -3.13 -30.66 13.87
N TRP A 37 -2.11 -30.03 14.43
CA TRP A 37 -0.75 -29.97 13.87
C TRP A 37 0.06 -31.26 14.01
N ALA A 38 -0.53 -32.29 14.62
CA ALA A 38 0.11 -33.62 14.75
C ALA A 38 0.38 -34.30 13.40
N ASP A 39 -0.52 -34.09 12.39
CA ASP A 39 -0.30 -34.47 10.99
C ASP A 39 -0.14 -33.23 10.11
N ARG A 40 0.98 -32.57 10.24
CA ARG A 40 1.34 -31.35 9.55
C ARG A 40 1.28 -31.47 8.02
N ALA A 41 1.77 -32.58 7.49
CA ALA A 41 1.81 -32.80 6.04
C ALA A 41 0.41 -33.07 5.47
N GLY A 42 -0.42 -33.84 6.17
CA GLY A 42 -1.81 -34.08 5.78
C GLY A 42 -2.64 -32.80 5.82
N LEU A 43 -2.51 -32.01 6.89
CA LEU A 43 -3.20 -30.75 7.04
C LEU A 43 -2.82 -29.74 5.96
N MET A 44 -1.54 -29.61 5.64
CA MET A 44 -1.04 -28.74 4.57
C MET A 44 -1.67 -29.10 3.23
N LYS A 45 -1.71 -30.38 2.86
CA LYS A 45 -2.31 -30.84 1.60
C LYS A 45 -3.80 -30.54 1.53
N GLU A 46 -4.50 -30.73 2.63
CA GLU A 46 -5.92 -30.45 2.73
C GLU A 46 -6.19 -28.94 2.62
N ASP A 47 -5.41 -28.10 3.30
CA ASP A 47 -5.55 -26.65 3.22
C ASP A 47 -5.30 -26.13 1.81
N ILE A 48 -4.26 -26.60 1.14
CA ILE A 48 -3.98 -26.22 -0.26
C ILE A 48 -5.14 -26.64 -1.17
N ARG A 49 -5.68 -27.84 -0.97
CA ARG A 49 -6.85 -28.32 -1.72
C ARG A 49 -8.07 -27.40 -1.50
N LEU A 50 -8.39 -27.08 -0.25
CA LEU A 50 -9.53 -26.22 0.11
C LEU A 50 -9.35 -24.78 -0.40
N MET A 51 -8.16 -24.20 -0.30
CA MET A 51 -7.86 -22.89 -0.90
C MET A 51 -8.10 -22.90 -2.41
N ARG A 52 -7.63 -23.94 -3.09
CA ARG A 52 -7.82 -24.05 -4.53
C ARG A 52 -9.29 -24.19 -4.91
N GLU A 53 -10.07 -24.97 -4.18
CA GLU A 53 -11.52 -25.11 -4.35
C GLU A 53 -12.29 -23.81 -4.06
N ALA A 54 -11.83 -23.02 -3.11
CA ALA A 54 -12.33 -21.66 -2.85
C ALA A 54 -12.05 -20.69 -4.02
N GLY A 55 -11.07 -21.00 -4.88
CA GLY A 55 -10.72 -20.22 -6.06
C GLY A 55 -9.40 -19.47 -5.96
N PHE A 56 -8.65 -19.62 -4.86
CA PHE A 56 -7.35 -18.98 -4.73
C PHE A 56 -6.33 -19.55 -5.72
N GLN A 57 -5.54 -18.67 -6.33
CA GLN A 57 -4.56 -18.99 -7.38
C GLN A 57 -3.15 -18.65 -6.96
N PHE A 58 -3.01 -17.94 -5.87
CA PHE A 58 -1.73 -17.46 -5.38
C PHE A 58 -1.56 -17.76 -3.89
N LEU A 59 -0.35 -18.14 -3.49
CA LEU A 59 -0.03 -18.47 -2.12
C LEU A 59 1.23 -17.71 -1.68
N ARG A 60 1.13 -16.98 -0.58
CA ARG A 60 2.25 -16.31 0.05
C ARG A 60 2.70 -17.12 1.27
N VAL A 61 3.97 -17.52 1.28
CA VAL A 61 4.57 -18.38 2.31
C VAL A 61 5.80 -17.70 2.91
N ALA A 62 6.08 -17.93 4.19
CA ALA A 62 7.27 -17.40 4.84
C ALA A 62 8.35 -18.49 5.02
N ALA A 63 9.60 -18.13 4.70
CA ALA A 63 10.79 -18.97 4.92
C ALA A 63 11.60 -18.51 6.15
N LEU A 64 10.93 -18.04 7.19
CA LEU A 64 11.56 -17.47 8.39
C LEU A 64 12.36 -18.50 9.17
N GLY A 65 13.53 -18.09 9.68
CA GLY A 65 14.34 -18.90 10.60
C GLY A 65 15.04 -20.11 9.96
N ASN A 66 15.02 -20.24 8.64
CA ASN A 66 15.55 -21.40 7.93
C ASN A 66 16.98 -21.20 7.39
N VAL A 67 17.68 -20.16 7.84
CA VAL A 67 19.06 -19.86 7.44
C VAL A 67 19.98 -19.97 8.64
N THR A 68 21.08 -20.70 8.46
CA THR A 68 22.11 -20.90 9.50
C THR A 68 23.51 -20.80 8.89
N LEU A 69 24.55 -20.64 9.71
CA LEU A 69 25.93 -20.76 9.29
C LEU A 69 26.47 -22.18 9.61
N GLU A 70 27.17 -22.76 8.65
CA GLU A 70 28.03 -23.95 8.85
C GLU A 70 29.47 -23.54 8.48
N GLY A 71 30.28 -23.20 9.47
CA GLY A 71 31.51 -22.45 9.26
C GLY A 71 31.19 -21.07 8.72
N ASP A 72 31.80 -20.68 7.62
CA ASP A 72 31.52 -19.40 6.92
C ASP A 72 30.40 -19.50 5.86
N ALA A 73 29.87 -20.69 5.63
CA ALA A 73 28.88 -20.92 4.56
C ALA A 73 27.45 -20.76 5.08
N VAL A 74 26.65 -19.99 4.36
CA VAL A 74 25.21 -19.88 4.61
C VAL A 74 24.49 -21.14 4.13
N ARG A 75 23.68 -21.75 5.00
CA ARG A 75 22.88 -22.95 4.73
C ARG A 75 21.40 -22.65 4.86
N VAL A 76 20.62 -23.18 3.93
CA VAL A 76 19.15 -23.10 3.90
C VAL A 76 18.59 -24.48 4.25
N ARG A 77 17.60 -24.52 5.15
CA ARG A 77 16.92 -25.74 5.61
C ARG A 77 15.41 -25.51 5.55
N THR A 78 14.79 -25.93 4.45
CA THR A 78 13.39 -25.60 4.13
C THR A 78 12.57 -26.81 3.67
N ASP A 79 12.94 -28.04 4.01
CA ASP A 79 12.32 -29.28 3.50
C ASP A 79 10.78 -29.27 3.55
N PHE A 80 10.20 -28.75 4.64
CA PHE A 80 8.75 -28.62 4.76
C PHE A 80 8.17 -27.55 3.81
N ILE A 81 8.84 -26.41 3.74
CA ILE A 81 8.43 -25.31 2.83
C ILE A 81 8.56 -25.78 1.38
N ASP A 82 9.62 -26.47 1.02
CA ASP A 82 9.83 -27.03 -0.32
C ASP A 82 8.69 -27.99 -0.70
N SER A 83 8.28 -28.85 0.25
CA SER A 83 7.16 -29.76 0.04
C SER A 83 5.82 -29.03 -0.15
N LEU A 84 5.60 -27.97 0.64
CA LEU A 84 4.42 -27.11 0.53
C LEU A 84 4.36 -26.40 -0.84
N LEU A 85 5.48 -25.84 -1.28
CA LEU A 85 5.54 -25.13 -2.57
C LEU A 85 5.30 -26.07 -3.76
N ARG A 86 5.84 -27.29 -3.71
CA ARG A 86 5.59 -28.31 -4.73
C ARG A 86 4.12 -28.75 -4.75
N GLU A 87 3.51 -29.00 -3.58
CA GLU A 87 2.08 -29.32 -3.50
C GLU A 87 1.21 -28.19 -4.06
N ALA A 88 1.52 -26.92 -3.71
CA ALA A 88 0.82 -25.77 -4.26
C ALA A 88 0.94 -25.69 -5.79
N HIS A 89 2.14 -25.93 -6.33
CA HIS A 89 2.36 -25.99 -7.77
C HIS A 89 1.56 -27.11 -8.44
N ASP A 90 1.55 -28.31 -7.87
CA ASP A 90 0.83 -29.47 -8.40
C ASP A 90 -0.70 -29.24 -8.39
N LYS A 91 -1.21 -28.42 -7.47
CA LYS A 91 -2.61 -27.96 -7.45
C LYS A 91 -2.85 -26.73 -8.32
N GLY A 92 -1.85 -26.27 -9.09
CA GLY A 92 -2.00 -25.16 -10.02
C GLY A 92 -2.11 -23.79 -9.32
N MET A 93 -1.27 -23.55 -8.30
CA MET A 93 -1.11 -22.26 -7.63
C MET A 93 0.27 -21.67 -7.91
N ALA A 94 0.34 -20.36 -8.11
CA ALA A 94 1.57 -19.60 -8.06
C ALA A 94 1.95 -19.32 -6.61
N THR A 95 3.24 -19.17 -6.34
CA THR A 95 3.70 -18.92 -4.97
C THR A 95 4.68 -17.75 -4.88
N SER A 96 4.66 -17.07 -3.77
CA SER A 96 5.65 -16.06 -3.36
C SER A 96 6.24 -16.42 -2.00
N ILE A 97 7.55 -16.20 -1.87
CA ILE A 97 8.26 -16.49 -0.64
C ILE A 97 8.64 -15.21 0.07
N ARG A 98 8.19 -15.07 1.33
CA ARG A 98 8.72 -14.06 2.24
C ARG A 98 10.07 -14.55 2.76
N LEU A 99 11.14 -13.94 2.28
CA LEU A 99 12.51 -14.35 2.61
C LEU A 99 12.85 -14.00 4.06
N GLN A 100 12.47 -12.80 4.50
CA GLN A 100 12.79 -12.32 5.84
C GLN A 100 11.63 -11.56 6.48
N GLY A 101 11.55 -11.61 7.78
CA GLY A 101 10.65 -10.79 8.61
C GLY A 101 11.41 -9.87 9.55
N TYR A 102 12.75 -10.01 9.62
CA TYR A 102 13.67 -9.19 10.42
C TYR A 102 15.08 -9.33 9.86
N VAL A 103 15.92 -8.33 10.12
CA VAL A 103 17.33 -8.34 9.68
C VAL A 103 18.11 -9.37 10.49
N MET A 104 18.82 -10.27 9.79
CA MET A 104 19.53 -11.39 10.42
C MET A 104 20.89 -10.96 10.96
N ASN A 105 21.25 -11.46 12.15
CA ASN A 105 22.57 -11.42 12.73
C ASN A 105 23.15 -12.83 12.76
N LEU A 106 23.60 -13.32 11.60
CA LEU A 106 24.06 -14.72 11.44
C LEU A 106 25.39 -14.97 12.14
N ARG A 107 26.26 -13.97 12.16
CA ARG A 107 27.62 -14.07 12.73
C ARG A 107 27.71 -13.65 14.19
N GLY A 108 26.59 -13.24 14.80
CA GLY A 108 26.53 -12.94 16.23
C GLY A 108 27.28 -11.68 16.62
N TYR A 109 27.15 -10.59 15.86
CA TYR A 109 27.74 -9.30 16.23
C TYR A 109 27.12 -8.76 17.52
N ASP A 110 27.93 -8.29 18.46
CA ASP A 110 27.45 -7.82 19.75
C ASP A 110 26.84 -6.42 19.70
N ASP A 111 27.40 -5.50 18.89
CA ASP A 111 26.95 -4.10 18.76
C ASP A 111 26.21 -3.88 17.44
N TYR A 112 25.07 -4.53 17.26
CA TYR A 112 24.31 -4.46 16.01
C TYR A 112 22.94 -3.78 16.16
N LEU A 113 22.49 -3.59 17.39
CA LEU A 113 21.15 -3.06 17.65
C LEU A 113 21.08 -1.54 17.37
N MET A 114 19.96 -1.11 16.83
CA MET A 114 19.62 0.32 16.78
C MET A 114 19.69 0.92 18.18
N ARG A 115 20.04 2.22 18.24
CA ARG A 115 20.09 2.98 19.49
C ARG A 115 19.06 4.09 19.45
N ASN A 116 18.38 4.31 20.57
CA ASN A 116 17.44 5.40 20.75
C ASN A 116 18.15 6.75 21.01
N GLU A 117 17.38 7.80 21.23
CA GLU A 117 17.87 9.16 21.50
C GLU A 117 18.69 9.29 22.80
N LYS A 118 18.71 8.25 23.67
CA LYS A 118 19.49 8.17 24.91
C LYS A 118 20.74 7.31 24.77
N ASP A 119 21.06 6.85 23.55
CA ASP A 119 22.13 5.88 23.25
C ASP A 119 21.91 4.48 23.85
N GLU A 120 20.68 4.15 24.24
CA GLU A 120 20.32 2.84 24.74
C GLU A 120 20.04 1.90 23.54
N PRO A 121 20.57 0.65 23.55
CA PRO A 121 20.26 -0.30 22.50
C PRO A 121 18.77 -0.66 22.55
N MET A 122 18.19 -0.93 21.39
CA MET A 122 16.82 -1.35 21.29
C MET A 122 16.60 -2.69 22.00
N GLU A 123 15.80 -2.70 23.06
CA GLU A 123 15.37 -3.92 23.73
C GLU A 123 14.43 -4.75 22.84
N ALA A 124 14.30 -6.04 23.18
CA ALA A 124 13.43 -6.95 22.44
C ALA A 124 11.97 -6.45 22.46
N TYR A 125 11.52 -5.92 21.34
CA TYR A 125 10.15 -5.56 21.06
C TYR A 125 9.56 -6.58 20.08
N TRP A 126 8.31 -6.50 19.77
CA TRP A 126 7.62 -7.45 18.89
C TRP A 126 8.44 -7.84 17.65
N SER A 127 8.39 -9.11 17.25
CA SER A 127 9.31 -9.73 16.27
C SER A 127 9.23 -9.18 14.84
N ALA A 128 8.24 -8.34 14.53
CA ALA A 128 8.06 -7.76 13.19
C ALA A 128 8.94 -6.52 12.93
N PHE A 129 9.55 -5.94 13.95
CA PHE A 129 10.26 -4.66 13.82
C PHE A 129 11.75 -4.83 13.55
N MET A 130 12.29 -3.95 12.71
CA MET A 130 13.72 -3.84 12.50
C MET A 130 14.40 -3.44 13.80
N ARG A 131 15.27 -4.27 14.30
CA ARG A 131 16.06 -4.00 15.53
C ARG A 131 17.51 -3.69 15.22
N SER A 132 17.99 -4.17 14.09
CA SER A 132 19.37 -4.04 13.68
C SER A 132 19.61 -2.73 12.97
N SER A 133 20.70 -2.05 13.28
CA SER A 133 21.11 -0.85 12.57
C SER A 133 21.30 -1.11 11.08
N LEU A 134 20.64 -0.32 10.24
CA LEU A 134 20.66 -0.45 8.78
C LEU A 134 22.04 -0.11 8.17
N PHE A 135 22.93 0.49 8.94
CA PHE A 135 24.30 0.85 8.53
C PHE A 135 25.37 -0.05 9.15
N HIS A 136 25.00 -1.03 9.97
CA HIS A 136 25.97 -1.98 10.53
C HIS A 136 26.46 -2.93 9.42
N LYS A 137 27.73 -2.76 9.01
CA LYS A 137 28.30 -3.46 7.84
C LYS A 137 28.16 -4.97 7.88
N GLY A 138 28.38 -5.58 9.06
CA GLY A 138 28.23 -7.03 9.23
C GLY A 138 26.79 -7.49 9.05
N ILE A 139 25.82 -6.74 9.59
CA ILE A 139 24.40 -7.03 9.44
C ILE A 139 23.93 -6.89 8.00
N VAL A 140 24.38 -5.85 7.30
CA VAL A 140 24.06 -5.65 5.87
C VAL A 140 24.61 -6.82 5.04
N GLN A 141 25.83 -7.30 5.34
CA GLN A 141 26.42 -8.44 4.67
C GLN A 141 25.67 -9.75 4.98
N ASP A 142 25.34 -10.01 6.25
CA ASP A 142 24.57 -11.19 6.67
C ASP A 142 23.20 -11.21 5.96
N ASN A 143 22.53 -10.05 5.91
CA ASN A 143 21.23 -9.91 5.25
C ASN A 143 21.34 -10.19 3.74
N LYS A 144 22.37 -9.65 3.08
CA LYS A 144 22.65 -9.92 1.66
C LYS A 144 22.86 -11.41 1.39
N GLU A 145 23.75 -12.04 2.14
CA GLU A 145 24.10 -13.45 1.96
C GLU A 145 22.92 -14.38 2.22
N ALA A 146 22.16 -14.12 3.28
CA ALA A 146 20.94 -14.89 3.60
C ALA A 146 19.88 -14.76 2.50
N SER A 147 19.62 -13.53 2.03
CA SER A 147 18.64 -13.28 0.98
C SER A 147 19.02 -13.96 -0.32
N GLN A 148 20.30 -13.89 -0.70
CA GLN A 148 20.81 -14.56 -1.90
C GLN A 148 20.75 -16.10 -1.79
N ALA A 149 21.07 -16.65 -0.62
CA ALA A 149 21.03 -18.11 -0.40
C ALA A 149 19.59 -18.63 -0.51
N LEU A 150 18.63 -17.94 0.12
CA LEU A 150 17.21 -18.27 0.03
C LEU A 150 16.69 -18.13 -1.41
N ALA A 151 17.02 -17.03 -2.09
CA ALA A 151 16.57 -16.80 -3.46
C ALA A 151 17.08 -17.89 -4.41
N ARG A 152 18.37 -18.24 -4.37
CA ARG A 152 18.92 -19.36 -5.15
C ARG A 152 18.26 -20.69 -4.86
N HIS A 153 17.99 -20.99 -3.60
CA HIS A 153 17.33 -22.24 -3.20
C HIS A 153 15.92 -22.34 -3.80
N PHE A 154 15.12 -21.29 -3.66
CA PHE A 154 13.74 -21.31 -4.12
C PHE A 154 13.57 -21.04 -5.63
N GLU A 155 14.58 -20.53 -6.34
CA GLU A 155 14.51 -20.32 -7.78
C GLU A 155 14.23 -21.61 -8.54
N GLU A 156 14.77 -22.74 -8.04
CA GLU A 156 14.63 -24.07 -8.64
C GLU A 156 13.26 -24.73 -8.35
N ILE A 157 12.46 -24.15 -7.46
CA ILE A 157 11.16 -24.72 -7.09
C ILE A 157 10.08 -24.25 -8.05
N PRO A 158 9.38 -25.16 -8.75
CA PRO A 158 8.34 -24.80 -9.68
C PRO A 158 7.20 -24.01 -9.01
N GLY A 159 6.65 -23.01 -9.70
CA GLY A 159 5.54 -22.21 -9.21
C GLY A 159 5.93 -20.99 -8.38
N VAL A 160 7.18 -20.89 -7.91
CA VAL A 160 7.69 -19.67 -7.28
C VAL A 160 7.87 -18.58 -8.33
N VAL A 161 7.15 -17.47 -8.18
CA VAL A 161 7.15 -16.37 -9.16
C VAL A 161 7.76 -15.08 -8.61
N SER A 162 7.83 -14.92 -7.29
CA SER A 162 8.33 -13.70 -6.66
C SER A 162 8.87 -13.91 -5.25
N TYR A 163 9.62 -12.92 -4.78
CA TYR A 163 10.15 -12.86 -3.42
C TYR A 163 9.70 -11.59 -2.72
N GLN A 164 9.13 -11.76 -1.53
CA GLN A 164 8.97 -10.67 -0.60
C GLN A 164 10.25 -10.51 0.20
N ILE A 165 10.96 -9.41 0.00
CA ILE A 165 12.28 -9.19 0.60
C ILE A 165 12.22 -8.88 2.09
N TYR A 166 11.16 -8.19 2.54
CA TYR A 166 10.95 -7.84 3.94
C TYR A 166 9.44 -7.78 4.26
N ASN A 167 9.08 -7.98 5.54
CA ASN A 167 7.71 -7.83 6.01
C ASN A 167 7.58 -6.59 6.87
N GLU A 168 6.71 -5.67 6.48
CA GLU A 168 6.36 -4.48 7.24
C GLU A 168 7.58 -3.76 7.81
N PRO A 169 8.54 -3.34 6.94
CA PRO A 169 9.73 -2.67 7.41
C PRO A 169 9.36 -1.36 8.09
N HIS A 170 9.87 -1.13 9.30
CA HIS A 170 9.70 0.13 10.01
C HIS A 170 10.68 0.24 11.18
N TYR A 171 10.99 1.49 11.55
CA TYR A 171 11.72 1.76 12.76
C TYR A 171 10.86 1.46 14.00
N PRO A 172 11.47 1.15 15.13
CA PRO A 172 10.73 0.88 16.36
C PRO A 172 9.88 2.08 16.81
N TYR A 173 8.61 1.84 17.17
CA TYR A 173 7.66 2.92 17.53
C TYR A 173 7.94 3.60 18.87
N ASN A 174 8.65 2.93 19.79
CA ASN A 174 8.80 3.38 21.17
C ASN A 174 9.91 4.42 21.39
N GLY A 175 10.50 4.97 20.33
CA GLY A 175 11.57 5.94 20.45
C GLY A 175 11.90 6.60 19.12
N ILE A 176 12.92 7.43 19.18
CA ILE A 176 13.55 7.98 17.99
C ILE A 176 14.73 7.07 17.64
N PHE A 177 14.83 6.65 16.39
CA PHE A 177 15.87 5.75 15.86
C PHE A 177 16.40 6.28 14.52
N ASP A 178 17.63 5.95 14.11
CA ASP A 178 18.65 5.13 14.77
C ASP A 178 19.88 5.99 15.09
N TYR A 179 20.29 6.04 16.36
CA TYR A 179 21.49 6.79 16.81
C TYR A 179 22.74 5.89 16.93
N HIS A 180 22.77 4.73 16.28
CA HIS A 180 23.94 3.90 16.23
C HIS A 180 25.13 4.65 15.61
N PRO A 181 26.40 4.50 16.10
CA PRO A 181 27.55 5.25 15.60
C PRO A 181 27.75 5.19 14.08
N MET A 182 27.48 4.04 13.45
CA MET A 182 27.56 3.89 11.99
C MET A 182 26.45 4.66 11.26
N THR A 183 25.25 4.75 11.85
CA THR A 183 24.14 5.56 11.33
C THR A 183 24.45 7.05 11.44
N LEU A 184 25.04 7.50 12.57
CA LEU A 184 25.47 8.89 12.75
C LEU A 184 26.53 9.28 11.72
N ALA A 185 27.50 8.40 11.46
CA ALA A 185 28.51 8.64 10.42
C ALA A 185 27.88 8.74 9.02
N ALA A 186 26.90 7.88 8.72
CA ALA A 186 26.17 7.90 7.44
C ALA A 186 25.33 9.19 7.30
N TYR A 187 24.74 9.68 8.38
CA TYR A 187 24.01 10.97 8.39
C TYR A 187 24.93 12.14 8.05
N GLN A 188 26.14 12.20 8.61
CA GLN A 188 27.11 13.24 8.27
C GLN A 188 27.52 13.16 6.77
N ALA A 189 27.72 11.96 6.25
CA ALA A 189 28.03 11.77 4.84
C ALA A 189 26.84 12.21 3.93
N TRP A 190 25.61 11.89 4.31
CA TRP A 190 24.39 12.31 3.60
C TRP A 190 24.23 13.83 3.59
N ARG A 191 24.53 14.52 4.70
CA ARG A 191 24.54 15.99 4.79
C ARG A 191 25.61 16.59 3.87
N ALA A 192 26.83 16.08 3.95
CA ALA A 192 27.96 16.55 3.12
C ALA A 192 27.65 16.42 1.62
N ALA A 193 27.04 15.31 1.20
CA ALA A 193 26.63 15.11 -0.19
C ALA A 193 25.59 16.12 -0.70
N ARG A 194 24.88 16.79 0.22
CA ARG A 194 23.89 17.86 -0.05
C ARG A 194 24.44 19.27 0.16
N GLY A 195 25.73 19.40 0.44
CA GLY A 195 26.36 20.69 0.72
C GLY A 195 25.95 21.29 2.07
N LEU A 196 25.35 20.49 2.95
CA LEU A 196 24.93 20.93 4.29
C LEU A 196 26.11 20.82 5.28
N PRO A 197 26.27 21.77 6.22
CA PRO A 197 27.32 21.70 7.23
C PRO A 197 27.12 20.51 8.16
N PRO A 198 28.19 19.97 8.78
CA PRO A 198 28.07 18.94 9.81
C PRO A 198 27.14 19.39 10.95
N GLN A 199 26.28 18.49 11.39
CA GLN A 199 25.32 18.74 12.47
C GLN A 199 24.90 17.43 13.12
N GLU A 200 24.94 17.38 14.45
CA GLU A 200 24.39 16.25 15.19
C GLU A 200 22.86 16.16 15.00
N PRO A 201 22.31 14.95 14.87
CA PRO A 201 20.87 14.81 14.79
C PRO A 201 20.20 15.22 16.10
N PRO A 202 19.01 15.85 16.03
CA PRO A 202 18.30 16.29 17.23
C PRO A 202 17.83 15.08 18.05
N ARG A 203 17.94 15.15 19.37
CA ARG A 203 17.55 14.12 20.33
C ARG A 203 16.09 14.25 20.81
N ARG A 204 15.36 15.25 20.34
CA ARG A 204 13.94 15.50 20.62
C ARG A 204 13.30 16.30 19.50
N ARG A 205 11.99 16.29 19.45
CA ARG A 205 11.24 17.22 18.59
C ARG A 205 11.49 18.67 19.02
N PRO A 206 11.48 19.62 18.07
CA PRO A 206 11.62 21.04 18.39
C PRO A 206 10.42 21.51 19.23
N ALA A 207 10.69 22.43 20.16
CA ALA A 207 9.63 23.14 20.86
C ALA A 207 8.99 24.21 19.96
N LYS A 208 7.81 24.71 20.35
CA LYS A 208 7.15 25.79 19.61
C LYS A 208 8.05 27.00 19.48
N GLY A 209 8.33 27.43 18.26
CA GLY A 209 9.20 28.56 17.94
C GLY A 209 10.68 28.22 17.76
N GLU A 210 11.08 26.98 17.98
CA GLU A 210 12.41 26.49 17.57
C GLU A 210 12.40 26.16 16.06
N ASP A 211 13.60 26.20 15.46
CA ASP A 211 13.80 25.83 14.06
C ASP A 211 13.51 24.32 13.85
N PRO A 212 12.56 23.92 13.02
CA PRO A 212 12.26 22.52 12.75
C PRO A 212 13.24 21.85 11.77
N GLU A 213 14.04 22.62 11.03
CA GLU A 213 14.87 22.11 9.93
C GLU A 213 15.82 20.98 10.34
N PRO A 214 16.52 21.02 11.49
CA PRO A 214 17.35 19.90 11.95
C PRO A 214 16.56 18.59 12.10
N TRP A 215 15.33 18.68 12.62
CA TRP A 215 14.44 17.53 12.76
C TRP A 215 13.97 17.00 11.41
N ILE A 216 13.56 17.87 10.51
CA ILE A 216 13.13 17.52 9.16
C ILE A 216 14.25 16.78 8.44
N GLN A 217 15.47 17.31 8.44
CA GLN A 217 16.63 16.67 7.79
C GLN A 217 16.92 15.29 8.37
N TRP A 218 16.81 15.11 9.67
CA TRP A 218 17.00 13.81 10.31
C TRP A 218 15.94 12.80 9.88
N ARG A 219 14.65 13.21 9.78
CA ARG A 219 13.57 12.33 9.33
C ARG A 219 13.68 11.96 7.86
N LEU A 220 13.99 12.91 7.00
CA LEU A 220 14.23 12.65 5.57
C LEU A 220 15.41 11.69 5.35
N PHE A 221 16.49 11.84 6.12
CA PHE A 221 17.60 10.88 6.10
C PHE A 221 17.14 9.49 6.54
N SER A 222 16.36 9.39 7.62
CA SER A 222 15.88 8.09 8.14
C SER A 222 14.99 7.37 7.15
N MET A 223 14.10 8.08 6.46
CA MET A 223 13.26 7.51 5.39
C MET A 223 14.12 7.02 4.22
N ARG A 224 15.06 7.84 3.74
CA ARG A 224 15.95 7.44 2.65
C ARG A 224 16.82 6.23 3.02
N ALA A 225 17.30 6.15 4.25
CA ALA A 225 18.07 5.01 4.75
C ALA A 225 17.27 3.69 4.70
N MET A 226 15.98 3.73 5.02
CA MET A 226 15.08 2.58 4.91
C MET A 226 14.93 2.15 3.46
N SER A 227 14.60 3.08 2.57
CA SER A 227 14.43 2.79 1.13
C SER A 227 15.71 2.26 0.49
N ASP A 228 16.88 2.81 0.83
CA ASP A 228 18.17 2.33 0.35
C ASP A 228 18.48 0.89 0.84
N PHE A 229 18.16 0.59 2.11
CA PHE A 229 18.32 -0.75 2.65
C PHE A 229 17.43 -1.78 1.93
N LEU A 230 16.17 -1.45 1.71
CA LEU A 230 15.21 -2.31 0.99
C LEU A 230 15.65 -2.52 -0.46
N SER A 231 16.03 -1.46 -1.16
CA SER A 231 16.51 -1.51 -2.55
C SER A 231 17.77 -2.36 -2.70
N ASN A 232 18.74 -2.22 -1.79
CA ASN A 232 19.97 -3.03 -1.77
C ASN A 232 19.65 -4.52 -1.51
N THR A 233 18.68 -4.81 -0.66
CA THR A 233 18.25 -6.19 -0.42
C THR A 233 17.55 -6.78 -1.64
N ALA A 234 16.68 -6.02 -2.31
CA ALA A 234 16.04 -6.43 -3.55
C ALA A 234 17.06 -6.70 -4.65
N GLN A 235 18.05 -5.81 -4.82
CA GLN A 235 19.14 -6.03 -5.77
C GLN A 235 19.92 -7.31 -5.47
N ALA A 236 20.23 -7.59 -4.21
CA ALA A 236 20.91 -8.82 -3.82
C ALA A 236 20.11 -10.08 -4.20
N VAL A 237 18.79 -10.04 -4.05
CA VAL A 237 17.88 -11.11 -4.50
C VAL A 237 17.89 -11.24 -6.02
N LYS A 238 17.83 -10.13 -6.76
CA LYS A 238 17.88 -10.13 -8.24
C LYS A 238 19.21 -10.65 -8.78
N GLU A 239 20.32 -10.41 -8.10
CA GLU A 239 21.64 -10.99 -8.46
C GLU A 239 21.62 -12.53 -8.35
N ALA A 240 20.80 -13.09 -7.47
CA ALA A 240 20.69 -14.54 -7.21
C ALA A 240 19.59 -15.22 -8.06
N ALA A 241 18.49 -14.51 -8.35
CA ALA A 241 17.31 -15.00 -9.09
C ALA A 241 16.76 -13.89 -10.00
N PRO A 242 17.41 -13.58 -11.13
CA PRO A 242 17.10 -12.40 -11.96
C PRO A 242 15.69 -12.40 -12.57
N GLU A 243 15.14 -13.59 -12.85
CA GLU A 243 13.85 -13.76 -13.49
C GLU A 243 12.65 -13.64 -12.53
N LYS A 244 12.89 -13.60 -11.21
CA LYS A 244 11.83 -13.50 -10.20
C LYS A 244 11.64 -12.05 -9.78
N GLU A 245 10.39 -11.64 -9.62
CA GLU A 245 10.09 -10.30 -9.13
C GLU A 245 10.30 -10.18 -7.63
N THR A 246 10.65 -8.96 -7.22
CA THR A 246 10.84 -8.59 -5.82
C THR A 246 9.82 -7.56 -5.40
N TYR A 247 9.35 -7.66 -4.15
CA TYR A 247 8.51 -6.66 -3.50
C TYR A 247 8.74 -6.66 -2.00
N THR A 248 8.26 -5.61 -1.33
CA THR A 248 8.13 -5.59 0.13
C THR A 248 6.66 -5.45 0.53
N CYS A 249 6.34 -5.76 1.77
CA CYS A 249 5.01 -5.60 2.33
C CYS A 249 5.01 -4.34 3.20
N MET A 250 4.67 -3.20 2.62
CA MET A 250 4.71 -1.90 3.31
C MET A 250 3.45 -1.68 4.14
N THR A 251 3.63 -1.15 5.36
CA THR A 251 2.52 -0.85 6.27
C THR A 251 1.63 0.30 5.78
N ALA A 252 0.49 0.52 6.44
CA ALA A 252 -0.40 1.64 6.21
C ALA A 252 0.15 3.00 6.72
N ALA A 253 1.46 3.11 6.93
CA ALA A 253 2.12 4.31 7.45
C ALA A 253 1.70 5.63 6.79
N PRO A 254 1.48 5.72 5.45
CA PRO A 254 1.03 6.96 4.80
C PRO A 254 -0.34 7.47 5.25
N VAL A 255 -1.17 6.64 5.86
CA VAL A 255 -2.47 7.04 6.42
C VAL A 255 -2.46 7.13 7.94
N GLY A 256 -1.37 6.68 8.58
CA GLY A 256 -1.14 6.74 10.01
C GLY A 256 -0.36 7.97 10.44
N ASN A 257 -0.41 8.26 11.73
CA ASN A 257 0.39 9.34 12.32
C ASN A 257 1.89 8.99 12.42
N GLU A 258 2.25 7.77 12.06
CA GLU A 258 3.58 7.18 12.27
C GLU A 258 4.44 7.19 11.00
N LEU A 259 3.99 7.84 9.92
CA LEU A 259 4.69 7.89 8.63
C LEU A 259 6.20 8.19 8.81
N MET A 260 6.53 9.27 9.50
CA MET A 260 7.92 9.67 9.72
C MET A 260 8.66 8.75 10.69
N ALA A 261 7.95 8.23 11.68
CA ALA A 261 8.54 7.31 12.67
C ALA A 261 8.81 5.93 12.07
N SER A 262 7.96 5.46 11.14
CA SER A 262 8.15 4.18 10.47
C SER A 262 9.30 4.19 9.46
N GLY A 263 9.55 5.33 8.83
CA GLY A 263 10.56 5.47 7.77
C GLY A 263 10.10 4.91 6.40
N ILE A 264 8.81 4.63 6.22
CA ILE A 264 8.25 4.09 4.98
C ILE A 264 7.87 5.21 4.03
N ASP A 265 8.30 5.11 2.77
CA ASP A 265 7.85 5.96 1.68
C ASP A 265 7.55 5.12 0.44
N TYR A 266 6.28 5.04 0.05
CA TYR A 266 5.85 4.21 -1.09
C TYR A 266 6.53 4.61 -2.40
N PHE A 267 6.84 5.90 -2.60
CA PHE A 267 7.46 6.39 -3.84
C PHE A 267 8.95 6.04 -3.93
N ASP A 268 9.70 6.24 -2.82
CA ASP A 268 11.12 5.90 -2.77
C ASP A 268 11.30 4.37 -2.73
N ASP A 269 10.47 3.66 -1.97
CA ASP A 269 10.51 2.20 -1.86
C ASP A 269 10.17 1.51 -3.18
N ALA A 270 9.24 2.09 -3.98
CA ALA A 270 8.86 1.58 -5.29
C ALA A 270 10.03 1.60 -6.30
N GLU A 271 11.00 2.50 -6.17
CA GLU A 271 12.13 2.61 -7.09
C GLU A 271 12.95 1.30 -7.16
N GLY A 272 13.17 0.66 -6.01
CA GLY A 272 13.99 -0.56 -5.88
C GLY A 272 13.26 -1.88 -6.06
N MET A 273 11.92 -1.89 -6.21
CA MET A 273 11.09 -3.09 -6.27
C MET A 273 10.53 -3.32 -7.68
N ASP A 274 10.25 -4.58 -8.03
CA ASP A 274 9.55 -4.90 -9.29
C ASP A 274 8.01 -4.74 -9.15
N THR A 275 7.49 -4.93 -7.94
CA THR A 275 6.06 -4.80 -7.59
C THR A 275 5.95 -3.97 -6.31
N VAL A 276 4.94 -3.10 -6.22
CA VAL A 276 4.64 -2.34 -4.99
C VAL A 276 3.65 -3.11 -4.14
N GLY A 277 4.10 -3.64 -3.01
CA GLY A 277 3.28 -4.43 -2.09
C GLY A 277 2.93 -3.66 -0.82
N ILE A 278 1.67 -3.66 -0.41
CA ILE A 278 1.19 -3.00 0.81
C ILE A 278 0.39 -3.96 1.69
N THR A 279 0.30 -3.65 2.99
CA THR A 279 -0.70 -4.21 3.89
C THR A 279 -1.84 -3.22 4.11
N SER A 280 -3.06 -3.72 4.28
CA SER A 280 -4.22 -2.89 4.59
C SER A 280 -5.00 -3.46 5.77
N TYR A 281 -4.82 -2.83 6.93
CA TYR A 281 -5.58 -3.10 8.15
C TYR A 281 -6.38 -1.88 8.62
N ILE A 282 -6.60 -0.93 7.73
CA ILE A 282 -7.23 0.36 8.02
C ILE A 282 -8.66 0.18 8.54
N SER A 283 -9.37 -0.83 8.04
CA SER A 283 -10.70 -1.18 8.53
C SER A 283 -10.72 -1.61 10.00
N GLN A 284 -9.59 -2.10 10.54
CA GLN A 284 -9.46 -2.49 11.95
C GLN A 284 -9.23 -1.29 12.87
N GLU A 285 -8.56 -0.26 12.37
CA GLU A 285 -8.12 0.90 13.15
C GLU A 285 -9.20 1.99 13.27
N GLY A 286 -10.41 1.74 12.76
CA GLY A 286 -11.52 2.67 12.81
C GLY A 286 -11.43 3.80 11.77
N ALA A 287 -10.50 3.71 10.83
CA ALA A 287 -10.42 4.62 9.70
C ALA A 287 -11.55 4.35 8.70
N ASP A 288 -12.00 5.40 8.03
CA ASP A 288 -13.06 5.28 7.03
C ASP A 288 -12.54 4.79 5.66
N SER A 289 -13.45 4.50 4.76
CA SER A 289 -13.14 4.02 3.40
C SER A 289 -12.26 4.99 2.60
N TYR A 290 -12.31 6.29 2.88
CA TYR A 290 -11.47 7.26 2.19
C TYR A 290 -10.00 7.14 2.57
N ALA A 291 -9.69 6.79 3.82
CA ALA A 291 -8.31 6.55 4.25
C ALA A 291 -7.75 5.27 3.59
N ALA A 292 -8.57 4.21 3.49
CA ALA A 292 -8.19 3.01 2.76
C ALA A 292 -7.97 3.30 1.27
N ALA A 293 -8.92 3.97 0.60
CA ALA A 293 -8.80 4.34 -0.80
C ALA A 293 -7.60 5.27 -1.07
N TYR A 294 -7.29 6.19 -0.14
CA TYR A 294 -6.09 7.02 -0.20
C TYR A 294 -4.81 6.17 -0.23
N GLN A 295 -4.71 5.18 0.66
CA GLN A 295 -3.57 4.26 0.68
C GLN A 295 -3.46 3.48 -0.62
N PHE A 296 -4.57 2.96 -1.14
CA PHE A 296 -4.61 2.16 -2.37
C PHE A 296 -4.21 2.99 -3.59
N ASP A 297 -4.78 4.18 -3.73
CA ASP A 297 -4.42 5.10 -4.81
C ASP A 297 -2.96 5.55 -4.72
N MET A 298 -2.43 5.78 -3.50
CA MET A 298 -1.02 6.14 -3.31
C MET A 298 -0.07 5.03 -3.74
N ALA A 299 -0.36 3.78 -3.37
CA ALA A 299 0.44 2.62 -3.75
C ALA A 299 0.40 2.40 -5.28
N GLU A 300 -0.78 2.53 -5.89
CA GLU A 300 -0.92 2.44 -7.34
C GLU A 300 -0.16 3.54 -8.06
N CYS A 301 -0.25 4.80 -7.61
CA CYS A 301 0.48 5.91 -8.20
C CYS A 301 2.01 5.71 -8.07
N ALA A 302 2.50 5.25 -6.93
CA ALA A 302 3.91 4.93 -6.74
C ALA A 302 4.38 3.85 -7.72
N ALA A 303 3.58 2.81 -7.94
CA ALA A 303 3.86 1.76 -8.91
C ALA A 303 3.81 2.28 -10.36
N ALA A 304 2.74 2.99 -10.73
CA ALA A 304 2.53 3.51 -12.09
C ALA A 304 3.63 4.49 -12.53
N LEU A 305 4.14 5.32 -11.62
CA LEU A 305 5.26 6.22 -11.88
C LEU A 305 6.54 5.47 -12.27
N GLN A 306 6.68 4.21 -11.84
CA GLN A 306 7.78 3.31 -12.19
C GLN A 306 7.43 2.33 -13.34
N GLY A 307 6.24 2.44 -13.95
CA GLY A 307 5.77 1.51 -14.98
C GLY A 307 5.45 0.10 -14.44
N LYS A 308 5.03 0.01 -13.20
CA LYS A 308 4.74 -1.21 -12.44
C LYS A 308 3.31 -1.20 -11.94
N HIS A 309 2.88 -2.26 -11.25
CA HIS A 309 1.57 -2.36 -10.63
C HIS A 309 1.65 -2.60 -9.12
N ALA A 310 0.62 -2.16 -8.40
CA ALA A 310 0.48 -2.37 -6.98
C ALA A 310 -0.28 -3.65 -6.64
N TRP A 311 0.09 -4.23 -5.49
CA TRP A 311 -0.58 -5.36 -4.85
C TRP A 311 -0.92 -5.01 -3.41
N THR A 312 -2.05 -5.49 -2.94
CA THR A 312 -2.31 -5.58 -1.49
C THR A 312 -1.94 -6.99 -1.04
N ILE A 313 -0.84 -7.09 -0.31
CA ILE A 313 -0.21 -8.36 0.08
C ILE A 313 -0.80 -8.93 1.38
N GLU A 314 -1.38 -8.06 2.17
CA GLU A 314 -2.20 -8.45 3.32
C GLU A 314 -3.43 -7.56 3.39
N ILE A 315 -4.59 -8.18 3.30
CA ILE A 315 -5.88 -7.58 3.62
C ILE A 315 -6.53 -8.46 4.68
N ASP A 316 -7.02 -7.84 5.75
CA ASP A 316 -7.64 -8.58 6.84
C ASP A 316 -8.93 -9.26 6.40
N ALA A 317 -9.03 -10.54 6.64
CA ALA A 317 -10.29 -11.28 6.44
C ALA A 317 -11.30 -11.05 7.58
N ARG A 318 -10.93 -10.35 8.65
CA ARG A 318 -11.80 -10.04 9.80
C ARG A 318 -12.69 -8.84 9.54
N THR A 319 -13.84 -8.87 10.17
CA THR A 319 -14.72 -7.70 10.32
C THR A 319 -14.70 -7.22 11.77
N ARG A 320 -13.73 -6.39 12.14
CA ARG A 320 -13.73 -5.75 13.48
C ARG A 320 -14.70 -4.57 13.56
N MET A 321 -15.04 -3.97 12.43
CA MET A 321 -15.98 -2.85 12.41
C MET A 321 -17.41 -3.32 12.21
N PRO A 322 -18.32 -2.94 13.10
CA PRO A 322 -19.74 -3.18 12.85
C PRO A 322 -20.14 -2.65 11.48
N GLY A 323 -20.58 -3.53 10.60
CA GLY A 323 -21.15 -3.19 9.32
C GLY A 323 -20.21 -3.08 8.12
N ARG A 324 -18.86 -3.11 8.26
CA ARG A 324 -17.96 -3.18 7.10
C ARG A 324 -17.44 -4.60 6.91
N LYS A 325 -17.42 -5.05 5.67
CA LYS A 325 -16.98 -6.40 5.30
C LYS A 325 -15.74 -6.29 4.41
N THR A 326 -14.75 -7.10 4.69
CA THR A 326 -13.46 -7.11 3.96
C THR A 326 -13.61 -7.25 2.46
N HIS A 327 -14.59 -8.03 2.00
CA HIS A 327 -14.82 -8.20 0.56
C HIS A 327 -15.30 -6.91 -0.14
N GLU A 328 -15.86 -5.93 0.58
CA GLU A 328 -16.18 -4.61 0.02
C GLU A 328 -14.90 -3.86 -0.37
N GLU A 329 -13.82 -4.03 0.39
CA GLU A 329 -12.53 -3.40 0.08
C GLU A 329 -11.90 -3.94 -1.20
N VAL A 330 -12.28 -5.14 -1.64
CA VAL A 330 -11.84 -5.70 -2.93
C VAL A 330 -12.27 -4.80 -4.09
N TYR A 331 -13.49 -4.23 -4.04
CA TYR A 331 -13.92 -3.27 -5.07
C TYR A 331 -13.07 -1.99 -5.04
N SER A 332 -12.71 -1.51 -3.85
CA SER A 332 -11.85 -0.33 -3.70
C SER A 332 -10.45 -0.57 -4.29
N LEU A 333 -9.86 -1.74 -4.02
CA LEU A 333 -8.57 -2.16 -4.56
C LEU A 333 -8.59 -2.27 -6.08
N LEU A 334 -9.64 -2.89 -6.62
CA LEU A 334 -9.83 -2.99 -8.08
C LEU A 334 -10.04 -1.61 -8.71
N ALA A 335 -10.79 -0.71 -8.05
CA ALA A 335 -11.01 0.67 -8.50
C ALA A 335 -9.71 1.48 -8.53
N ALA A 336 -8.82 1.26 -7.57
CA ALA A 336 -7.47 1.83 -7.56
C ALA A 336 -6.56 1.23 -8.65
N GLY A 337 -6.85 0.03 -9.16
CA GLY A 337 -6.07 -0.62 -10.22
C GLY A 337 -5.08 -1.69 -9.73
N HIS A 338 -5.22 -2.17 -8.50
CA HIS A 338 -4.36 -3.23 -7.95
C HIS A 338 -4.51 -4.54 -8.75
N LYS A 339 -3.38 -5.22 -9.01
CA LYS A 339 -3.33 -6.45 -9.79
C LYS A 339 -3.15 -7.73 -8.94
N GLY A 340 -2.95 -7.58 -7.64
CA GLY A 340 -2.89 -8.68 -6.69
C GLY A 340 -3.56 -8.33 -5.36
N ILE A 341 -4.31 -9.28 -4.83
CA ILE A 341 -5.05 -9.17 -3.57
C ILE A 341 -4.85 -10.46 -2.79
N VAL A 342 -4.11 -10.37 -1.69
CA VAL A 342 -3.74 -11.51 -0.85
C VAL A 342 -4.32 -11.32 0.54
N PHE A 343 -5.14 -12.26 0.97
CA PHE A 343 -5.77 -12.21 2.28
C PHE A 343 -4.83 -12.74 3.38
N TYR A 344 -4.83 -12.10 4.50
CA TYR A 344 -4.24 -12.57 5.75
C TYR A 344 -5.38 -13.00 6.67
N GLU A 345 -5.59 -14.30 6.92
CA GLU A 345 -4.86 -15.45 6.40
C GLU A 345 -5.80 -16.68 6.22
N TRP A 346 -5.28 -17.85 5.82
CA TRP A 346 -6.14 -19.02 5.66
C TRP A 346 -6.65 -19.56 7.00
N ARG A 347 -5.74 -19.92 7.93
CA ARG A 347 -6.09 -20.30 9.30
C ARG A 347 -5.77 -19.18 10.27
N GLY A 348 -6.66 -18.93 11.21
CA GLY A 348 -6.50 -17.84 12.17
C GLY A 348 -5.25 -17.97 13.07
N ASP A 349 -4.68 -16.82 13.38
CA ASP A 349 -3.46 -16.69 14.22
C ASP A 349 -3.65 -17.13 15.69
N TYR A 350 -4.90 -17.15 16.18
CA TYR A 350 -5.18 -17.33 17.60
C TYR A 350 -5.87 -18.66 17.87
N PRO A 351 -5.54 -19.34 18.98
CA PRO A 351 -6.18 -20.59 19.33
C PRO A 351 -7.66 -20.36 19.61
N ASP A 352 -8.49 -21.22 19.04
CA ASP A 352 -9.90 -21.29 19.39
C ASP A 352 -10.04 -21.83 20.82
N GLN A 353 -10.14 -20.95 21.78
CA GLN A 353 -10.39 -21.35 23.18
C GLN A 353 -11.87 -21.71 23.42
N GLY A 354 -12.54 -22.31 22.43
CA GLY A 354 -13.94 -22.72 22.52
C GLY A 354 -14.96 -21.61 22.37
N THR A 355 -14.53 -20.35 22.23
CA THR A 355 -15.36 -19.20 21.85
C THR A 355 -14.85 -18.62 20.52
N PRO A 356 -15.74 -18.20 19.60
CA PRO A 356 -15.31 -17.47 18.43
C PRO A 356 -14.47 -16.27 18.87
N ASN A 357 -13.16 -16.32 18.59
CA ASN A 357 -12.32 -15.16 18.87
C ASN A 357 -12.64 -14.10 17.81
N PRO A 358 -13.15 -12.91 18.17
CA PRO A 358 -13.38 -11.83 17.22
C PRO A 358 -12.09 -11.34 16.55
N ASP A 359 -10.92 -11.75 17.07
CA ASP A 359 -9.60 -11.41 16.53
C ASP A 359 -9.06 -12.43 15.54
N ASN A 360 -9.84 -13.45 15.14
CA ASN A 360 -9.41 -14.44 14.17
C ASN A 360 -9.41 -13.85 12.75
N CYS A 361 -8.21 -13.65 12.17
CA CYS A 361 -8.03 -13.16 10.79
C CYS A 361 -8.32 -14.22 9.73
N GLY A 362 -8.50 -15.48 10.11
CA GLY A 362 -8.57 -16.62 9.19
C GLY A 362 -9.88 -16.73 8.42
N PHE A 363 -9.80 -17.34 7.25
CA PHE A 363 -10.97 -17.84 6.51
C PHE A 363 -11.60 -19.03 7.21
N ILE A 364 -10.78 -19.84 7.89
CA ILE A 364 -11.21 -20.97 8.71
C ILE A 364 -10.57 -20.89 10.09
N PHE A 365 -11.25 -21.46 11.06
CA PHE A 365 -10.70 -21.69 12.39
C PHE A 365 -9.63 -22.79 12.37
N ASN A 366 -8.82 -22.87 13.42
CA ASN A 366 -7.79 -23.90 13.52
C ASN A 366 -8.34 -25.33 13.54
N ASP A 367 -9.59 -25.52 13.96
CA ASP A 367 -10.30 -26.81 13.90
C ASP A 367 -10.91 -27.13 12.52
N GLY A 368 -10.74 -26.24 11.53
CA GLY A 368 -11.23 -26.40 10.16
C GLY A 368 -12.65 -25.89 9.91
N ARG A 369 -13.36 -25.39 10.92
CA ARG A 369 -14.67 -24.76 10.71
C ARG A 369 -14.51 -23.45 9.94
N LYS A 370 -15.47 -23.16 9.07
CA LYS A 370 -15.57 -21.88 8.36
C LYS A 370 -15.90 -20.74 9.31
N THR A 371 -15.28 -19.58 9.07
CA THR A 371 -15.70 -18.34 9.73
C THR A 371 -16.99 -17.80 9.10
N GLU A 372 -17.65 -16.87 9.76
CA GLU A 372 -18.94 -16.31 9.30
C GLU A 372 -18.84 -15.58 7.93
N HIS A 373 -17.67 -15.03 7.60
CA HIS A 373 -17.43 -14.30 6.34
C HIS A 373 -16.95 -15.19 5.20
N TYR A 374 -16.63 -16.48 5.46
CA TYR A 374 -16.03 -17.39 4.47
C TYR A 374 -16.77 -17.43 3.15
N ASP A 375 -18.06 -17.76 3.18
CA ASP A 375 -18.82 -18.00 1.94
C ASP A 375 -18.95 -16.72 1.10
N ARG A 376 -19.07 -15.54 1.75
CA ARG A 376 -19.13 -14.25 1.05
C ARG A 376 -17.80 -13.87 0.43
N SER A 377 -16.71 -14.03 1.17
CA SER A 377 -15.36 -13.76 0.67
C SER A 377 -14.98 -14.70 -0.49
N VAL A 378 -15.34 -15.97 -0.40
CA VAL A 378 -15.16 -16.94 -1.51
C VAL A 378 -16.01 -16.57 -2.73
N ALA A 379 -17.23 -16.07 -2.55
CA ALA A 379 -18.04 -15.56 -3.67
C ALA A 379 -17.35 -14.38 -4.38
N MET A 380 -16.73 -13.47 -3.62
CA MET A 380 -15.94 -12.37 -4.17
C MET A 380 -14.69 -12.87 -4.92
N VAL A 381 -13.94 -13.81 -4.37
CA VAL A 381 -12.79 -14.43 -5.05
C VAL A 381 -13.20 -15.04 -6.38
N ARG A 382 -14.30 -15.76 -6.41
CA ARG A 382 -14.85 -16.38 -7.64
C ARG A 382 -15.34 -15.34 -8.65
N PHE A 383 -15.93 -14.24 -8.17
CA PHE A 383 -16.32 -13.12 -9.02
C PHE A 383 -15.10 -12.49 -9.71
N VAL A 384 -14.05 -12.16 -8.94
CA VAL A 384 -12.81 -11.59 -9.49
C VAL A 384 -12.18 -12.57 -10.50
N ASN A 385 -12.10 -13.86 -10.18
CA ASN A 385 -11.53 -14.87 -11.08
C ASN A 385 -12.29 -14.98 -12.39
N ARG A 386 -13.63 -14.92 -12.36
CA ARG A 386 -14.47 -14.96 -13.57
C ARG A 386 -14.15 -13.81 -14.53
N HIS A 387 -13.85 -12.63 -13.99
CA HIS A 387 -13.54 -11.43 -14.76
C HIS A 387 -12.05 -11.07 -14.78
N SER A 388 -11.19 -11.99 -14.34
CA SER A 388 -9.80 -11.74 -14.00
C SER A 388 -8.99 -11.17 -15.16
N THR A 389 -9.05 -11.77 -16.34
CA THR A 389 -8.33 -11.27 -17.52
C THR A 389 -8.83 -9.88 -17.94
N LEU A 390 -10.12 -9.64 -17.86
CA LEU A 390 -10.72 -8.34 -18.17
C LEU A 390 -10.18 -7.25 -17.23
N LEU A 391 -10.18 -7.52 -15.93
CA LEU A 391 -9.70 -6.62 -14.89
C LEU A 391 -8.17 -6.41 -14.96
N ALA A 392 -7.43 -7.48 -15.19
CA ALA A 392 -5.96 -7.43 -15.23
C ALA A 392 -5.42 -6.72 -16.47
N SER A 393 -6.15 -6.80 -17.62
CA SER A 393 -5.74 -6.14 -18.88
C SER A 393 -6.12 -4.67 -18.97
N ALA A 394 -6.90 -4.15 -18.02
CA ALA A 394 -7.32 -2.76 -18.02
C ALA A 394 -6.41 -1.91 -17.11
N GLU A 395 -6.09 -0.70 -17.57
CA GLU A 395 -5.23 0.26 -16.88
C GLU A 395 -6.04 1.42 -16.32
N LYS A 396 -5.60 2.00 -15.19
CA LYS A 396 -6.29 3.12 -14.54
C LYS A 396 -6.43 4.31 -15.48
N GLN A 397 -7.65 4.76 -15.68
CA GLN A 397 -7.96 5.97 -16.44
C GLN A 397 -8.03 7.15 -15.48
N ARG A 398 -7.19 8.15 -15.73
CA ARG A 398 -6.96 9.27 -14.82
C ARG A 398 -7.73 10.51 -15.25
N ASP A 399 -8.22 11.30 -14.28
CA ASP A 399 -8.88 12.58 -14.53
C ASP A 399 -7.89 13.75 -14.69
N GLY A 400 -6.63 13.52 -14.30
CA GLY A 400 -5.58 14.54 -14.30
C GLY A 400 -5.63 15.45 -13.08
N VAL A 401 -6.23 14.97 -11.99
CA VAL A 401 -6.28 15.63 -10.67
C VAL A 401 -5.23 15.02 -9.76
N GLY A 402 -4.22 15.80 -9.41
CA GLY A 402 -3.13 15.40 -8.54
C GLY A 402 -3.29 15.92 -7.12
N LEU A 403 -2.98 15.10 -6.13
CA LEU A 403 -2.83 15.48 -4.73
C LEU A 403 -1.36 15.34 -4.34
N LEU A 404 -0.76 16.44 -3.91
CA LEU A 404 0.65 16.45 -3.54
C LEU A 404 0.89 15.68 -2.24
N PHE A 405 1.80 14.71 -2.30
CA PHE A 405 2.45 14.13 -1.14
C PHE A 405 3.85 14.75 -0.98
N SER A 406 4.13 15.34 0.17
CA SER A 406 5.42 15.94 0.49
C SER A 406 6.01 15.30 1.73
N GLN A 407 7.16 14.65 1.58
CA GLN A 407 7.95 14.15 2.70
C GLN A 407 8.35 15.27 3.65
N HIS A 408 8.71 16.44 3.10
CA HIS A 408 9.12 17.62 3.90
C HIS A 408 7.95 18.14 4.73
N ALA A 409 6.75 18.30 4.15
CA ALA A 409 5.55 18.71 4.89
C ALA A 409 5.16 17.67 5.96
N ALA A 410 5.28 16.38 5.65
CA ALA A 410 5.03 15.31 6.63
C ALA A 410 6.06 15.34 7.80
N ALA A 411 7.34 15.60 7.51
CA ALA A 411 8.38 15.76 8.53
C ALA A 411 8.17 17.05 9.37
N TYR A 412 7.70 18.14 8.74
CA TYR A 412 7.28 19.34 9.44
C TYR A 412 6.10 19.06 10.38
N GLY A 413 5.08 18.33 9.89
CA GLY A 413 3.95 17.89 10.71
C GLY A 413 4.38 17.02 11.90
N ASP A 414 5.35 16.11 11.69
CA ASP A 414 5.93 15.28 12.76
C ASP A 414 6.71 16.12 13.79
N ALA A 415 7.43 17.17 13.36
CA ALA A 415 8.15 18.06 14.25
C ALA A 415 7.24 18.74 15.28
N PHE A 416 6.03 19.09 14.88
CA PHE A 416 5.07 19.84 15.71
C PHE A 416 3.81 19.04 16.07
N MET A 417 3.91 17.71 16.09
CA MET A 417 2.78 16.85 16.46
C MET A 417 2.18 17.23 17.81
N SER A 418 0.86 17.32 17.84
CA SER A 418 0.07 17.42 19.07
C SER A 418 -0.50 16.03 19.42
N GLY A 419 0.04 15.41 20.44
CA GLY A 419 -0.25 14.01 20.74
C GLY A 419 0.29 13.09 19.66
N SER A 420 -0.56 12.21 19.10
CA SER A 420 -0.19 11.31 18.00
C SER A 420 -0.61 11.80 16.61
N ILE A 421 -0.98 13.07 16.45
CA ILE A 421 -1.55 13.58 15.19
C ILE A 421 -0.49 14.31 14.37
N ASN A 422 -0.18 13.76 13.19
CA ASN A 422 0.57 14.44 12.14
C ASN A 422 -0.41 15.25 11.27
N CYS A 423 -0.37 16.58 11.42
CA CYS A 423 -1.31 17.48 10.75
C CYS A 423 -1.22 17.40 9.21
N ALA A 424 -0.04 17.21 8.63
CA ALA A 424 0.13 17.14 7.18
C ALA A 424 -0.53 15.86 6.60
N VAL A 425 -0.33 14.71 7.26
CA VAL A 425 -0.98 13.44 6.88
C VAL A 425 -2.49 13.56 6.99
N HIS A 426 -2.98 14.10 8.10
CA HIS A 426 -4.41 14.27 8.31
C HIS A 426 -5.05 15.19 7.25
N GLN A 427 -4.42 16.33 6.92
CA GLN A 427 -4.89 17.24 5.88
C GLN A 427 -4.92 16.57 4.50
N SER A 428 -3.93 15.73 4.18
CA SER A 428 -3.90 14.98 2.92
C SER A 428 -5.11 14.04 2.79
N ILE A 429 -5.45 13.30 3.86
CA ILE A 429 -6.61 12.41 3.85
C ILE A 429 -7.93 13.20 3.74
N GLN A 430 -8.05 14.35 4.43
CA GLN A 430 -9.23 15.20 4.33
C GLN A 430 -9.38 15.79 2.92
N ALA A 431 -8.30 16.29 2.33
CA ALA A 431 -8.30 16.80 0.96
C ALA A 431 -8.71 15.70 -0.05
N TYR A 432 -8.14 14.50 0.10
CA TYR A 432 -8.52 13.34 -0.70
C TYR A 432 -10.02 13.03 -0.58
N ARG A 433 -10.54 13.01 0.65
CA ARG A 433 -11.98 12.78 0.93
C ARG A 433 -12.87 13.78 0.18
N GLU A 434 -12.54 15.08 0.23
CA GLU A 434 -13.35 16.10 -0.44
C GLU A 434 -13.29 15.98 -1.98
N LEU A 435 -12.13 15.66 -2.54
CA LEU A 435 -11.99 15.37 -3.97
C LEU A 435 -12.82 14.15 -4.39
N ARG A 436 -12.80 13.08 -3.60
CA ARG A 436 -13.59 11.86 -3.87
C ARG A 436 -15.09 12.10 -3.74
N LYS A 437 -15.54 12.94 -2.79
CA LYS A 437 -16.94 13.39 -2.70
C LYS A 437 -17.37 14.20 -3.91
N ALA A 438 -16.47 15.02 -4.45
CA ALA A 438 -16.67 15.75 -5.71
C ALA A 438 -16.54 14.84 -6.96
N GLN A 439 -16.45 13.52 -6.76
CA GLN A 439 -16.42 12.48 -7.79
C GLN A 439 -15.14 12.45 -8.64
N ALA A 440 -14.07 13.14 -8.27
CA ALA A 440 -12.80 13.06 -8.97
C ALA A 440 -12.06 11.76 -8.63
N THR A 441 -11.42 11.11 -9.63
CA THR A 441 -10.34 10.18 -9.39
C THR A 441 -9.07 10.97 -9.10
N VAL A 442 -8.31 10.56 -8.10
CA VAL A 442 -7.20 11.34 -7.56
C VAL A 442 -5.91 10.56 -7.71
N ASP A 443 -4.90 11.21 -8.26
CA ASP A 443 -3.55 10.66 -8.34
C ASP A 443 -2.67 11.32 -7.28
N ILE A 444 -1.99 10.51 -6.46
CA ILE A 444 -1.12 11.00 -5.40
C ILE A 444 0.32 10.95 -5.90
N LEU A 445 1.07 12.06 -5.74
CA LEU A 445 2.43 12.14 -6.26
C LEU A 445 3.31 13.14 -5.49
N CYS A 446 4.62 12.94 -5.53
CA CYS A 446 5.60 13.92 -5.04
C CYS A 446 5.86 15.00 -6.12
N ALA A 447 6.27 16.20 -5.71
CA ALA A 447 6.58 17.31 -6.61
C ALA A 447 7.61 16.94 -7.69
N ARG A 448 8.62 16.11 -7.37
CA ARG A 448 9.63 15.63 -8.32
C ARG A 448 9.07 14.92 -9.55
N HIS A 449 7.88 14.33 -9.45
CA HIS A 449 7.22 13.60 -10.55
C HIS A 449 6.50 14.53 -11.55
N LEU A 450 6.29 15.80 -11.19
CA LEU A 450 5.63 16.78 -12.06
C LEU A 450 6.46 17.10 -13.32
N LYS A 451 7.78 16.96 -13.25
CA LYS A 451 8.68 17.25 -14.39
C LYS A 451 8.39 16.35 -15.59
N GLU A 452 8.27 15.03 -15.36
CA GLU A 452 7.96 14.05 -16.41
C GLU A 452 6.45 13.92 -16.64
N ASN A 453 5.68 14.23 -15.64
CA ASN A 453 4.21 14.22 -15.61
C ASN A 453 3.61 12.93 -16.20
N ARG A 454 4.13 11.77 -15.85
CA ARG A 454 3.69 10.47 -16.38
C ARG A 454 2.22 10.16 -16.09
N LEU A 455 1.67 10.72 -15.00
CA LEU A 455 0.26 10.55 -14.62
C LEU A 455 -0.68 11.53 -15.34
N GLY A 456 -0.15 12.46 -16.14
CA GLY A 456 -0.95 13.40 -16.91
C GLY A 456 -1.68 14.44 -16.07
N ILE A 457 -1.09 14.87 -14.96
CA ILE A 457 -1.65 15.85 -14.03
C ILE A 457 -1.83 17.20 -14.74
N ARG A 458 -2.99 17.79 -14.58
CA ARG A 458 -3.34 19.14 -15.07
C ARG A 458 -3.65 20.09 -13.91
N LEU A 459 -4.25 19.55 -12.86
CA LEU A 459 -4.58 20.24 -11.63
C LEU A 459 -3.87 19.58 -10.46
N LEU A 460 -3.00 20.32 -9.76
CA LEU A 460 -2.34 19.88 -8.54
C LEU A 460 -2.94 20.54 -7.32
N LEU A 461 -3.28 19.76 -6.32
CA LEU A 461 -3.77 20.24 -5.04
C LEU A 461 -2.74 19.89 -3.96
N ALA A 462 -2.18 20.92 -3.31
CA ALA A 462 -1.24 20.76 -2.21
C ALA A 462 -1.97 20.90 -0.86
N PRO A 463 -2.16 19.79 -0.12
CA PRO A 463 -2.95 19.80 1.13
C PRO A 463 -2.12 20.33 2.33
N CYS A 464 -1.27 21.32 2.10
CA CYS A 464 -0.42 21.94 3.12
C CYS A 464 -0.15 23.41 2.77
N GLU A 465 0.34 24.16 3.73
CA GLU A 465 0.82 25.50 3.48
C GLU A 465 2.15 25.48 2.71
N LYS A 466 2.37 26.48 1.86
CA LYS A 466 3.58 26.57 1.04
C LYS A 466 4.89 26.59 1.83
N ASN A 467 4.87 27.16 3.04
CA ASN A 467 6.02 27.21 3.94
C ASN A 467 6.36 25.86 4.60
N TRP A 468 5.52 24.83 4.40
CA TRP A 468 5.82 23.46 4.85
C TRP A 468 6.57 22.66 3.78
N LEU A 469 6.66 23.19 2.57
CA LEU A 469 7.36 22.57 1.46
C LEU A 469 8.84 22.98 1.44
N SER A 470 9.69 22.10 0.96
CA SER A 470 11.07 22.44 0.65
C SER A 470 11.16 23.42 -0.52
N GLN A 471 12.26 24.17 -0.59
CA GLN A 471 12.51 25.09 -1.70
C GLN A 471 12.55 24.35 -3.06
N GLU A 472 13.02 23.11 -3.08
CA GLU A 472 13.06 22.28 -4.28
C GLU A 472 11.64 21.89 -4.74
N GLU A 473 10.77 21.47 -3.83
CA GLU A 473 9.37 21.15 -4.15
C GLU A 473 8.63 22.38 -4.71
N ILE A 474 8.86 23.55 -4.11
CA ILE A 474 8.29 24.83 -4.59
C ILE A 474 8.76 25.09 -6.03
N GLN A 475 10.06 24.96 -6.32
CA GLN A 475 10.59 25.16 -7.68
C GLN A 475 10.00 24.17 -8.70
N GLN A 476 9.79 22.91 -8.29
CA GLN A 476 9.18 21.89 -9.15
C GLN A 476 7.70 22.21 -9.45
N ILE A 477 6.95 22.68 -8.45
CA ILE A 477 5.56 23.13 -8.63
C ILE A 477 5.50 24.40 -9.51
N ASP A 478 6.39 25.36 -9.28
CA ASP A 478 6.49 26.57 -10.08
C ASP A 478 6.78 26.25 -11.58
N ALA A 479 7.67 25.29 -11.83
CA ALA A 479 7.97 24.82 -13.17
C ALA A 479 6.76 24.11 -13.83
N PHE A 480 6.01 23.32 -13.07
CA PHE A 480 4.78 22.68 -13.53
C PHE A 480 3.72 23.72 -13.94
N VAL A 481 3.53 24.77 -13.13
CA VAL A 481 2.58 25.86 -13.45
C VAL A 481 3.07 26.66 -14.67
N ALA A 482 4.36 26.95 -14.77
CA ALA A 482 4.93 27.62 -15.95
C ALA A 482 4.75 26.80 -17.24
N ALA A 483 4.65 25.47 -17.14
CA ALA A 483 4.35 24.59 -18.26
C ALA A 483 2.84 24.45 -18.58
N GLY A 484 1.97 25.22 -17.90
CA GLY A 484 0.52 25.26 -18.15
C GLY A 484 -0.33 24.42 -17.19
N GLY A 485 0.28 23.81 -16.16
CA GLY A 485 -0.44 23.18 -15.06
C GLY A 485 -1.09 24.23 -14.13
N GLN A 486 -2.01 23.76 -13.30
CA GLN A 486 -2.63 24.57 -12.25
C GLN A 486 -2.31 23.99 -10.88
N ALA A 487 -1.99 24.83 -9.90
CA ALA A 487 -1.71 24.41 -8.54
C ALA A 487 -2.44 25.26 -7.51
N TYR A 488 -3.02 24.59 -6.52
CA TYR A 488 -3.74 25.20 -5.42
C TYR A 488 -3.19 24.67 -4.09
N PHE A 489 -3.06 25.57 -3.10
CA PHE A 489 -2.57 25.23 -1.77
C PHE A 489 -3.72 25.30 -0.76
N LEU A 490 -3.66 24.46 0.26
CA LEU A 490 -4.60 24.55 1.36
C LEU A 490 -4.31 25.83 2.17
N ARG A 491 -5.34 26.63 2.42
CA ARG A 491 -5.26 27.77 3.33
C ARG A 491 -5.60 27.34 4.74
N GLN A 492 -4.67 27.55 5.63
CA GLN A 492 -4.96 27.51 7.05
C GLN A 492 -5.37 28.91 7.55
N THR A 493 -6.63 29.05 7.96
CA THR A 493 -7.10 30.24 8.66
C THR A 493 -7.31 29.90 10.12
N GLY A 494 -6.25 29.94 10.95
CA GLY A 494 -6.38 29.82 12.40
C GLY A 494 -5.30 28.98 13.07
N THR A 495 -5.06 29.24 14.34
CA THR A 495 -4.16 28.46 15.19
C THR A 495 -4.77 27.09 15.49
N PHE A 496 -3.98 26.02 15.32
CA PHE A 496 -4.35 24.70 15.80
C PHE A 496 -4.67 24.71 17.29
N GLY A 497 -5.94 24.54 17.62
CA GLY A 497 -6.39 24.24 18.97
C GLY A 497 -6.82 22.78 19.05
N ALA A 498 -6.39 22.07 20.06
CA ALA A 498 -6.67 20.65 20.30
C ALA A 498 -8.17 20.27 20.42
N SER A 499 -9.09 21.20 20.23
CA SER A 499 -10.53 21.02 20.43
C SER A 499 -11.42 21.33 19.22
N THR A 500 -10.87 21.73 18.09
CA THR A 500 -11.70 21.98 16.90
C THR A 500 -11.85 20.70 16.13
N ALA A 501 -13.10 20.23 16.04
CA ALA A 501 -13.50 19.23 15.05
C ALA A 501 -12.88 19.63 13.70
N TYR A 502 -12.10 18.72 13.11
CA TYR A 502 -11.38 18.96 11.87
C TYR A 502 -12.40 19.27 10.76
N GLY A 503 -12.59 20.57 10.50
CA GLY A 503 -13.41 21.06 9.40
C GLY A 503 -12.56 21.22 8.15
N TRP A 504 -13.19 21.03 6.99
CA TRP A 504 -12.62 21.42 5.71
C TRP A 504 -12.51 22.96 5.66
N TRP A 505 -11.36 23.49 5.24
CA TRP A 505 -11.07 24.93 5.25
C TRP A 505 -11.13 25.58 3.86
N GLY A 506 -11.29 24.75 2.80
CA GLY A 506 -11.26 25.21 1.41
C GLY A 506 -9.86 25.45 0.86
N TRP A 507 -9.80 25.68 -0.44
CA TRP A 507 -8.57 25.93 -1.18
C TRP A 507 -8.32 27.41 -1.40
N ASN A 508 -7.08 27.84 -1.24
CA ASN A 508 -6.63 29.14 -1.71
C ASN A 508 -5.99 29.03 -3.07
N VAL A 509 -6.29 30.02 -3.88
CA VAL A 509 -5.50 30.31 -5.07
C VAL A 509 -4.31 31.18 -4.64
N GLU A 510 -3.17 30.60 -4.36
CA GLU A 510 -1.94 31.33 -4.35
C GLU A 510 -1.38 31.32 -5.77
N LEU A 511 -1.53 32.45 -6.47
CA LEU A 511 -1.00 32.60 -7.81
C LEU A 511 0.51 32.78 -7.75
N LEU A 512 1.20 31.94 -8.49
CA LEU A 512 2.63 32.05 -8.69
C LEU A 512 2.96 33.28 -9.57
N PRO A 513 4.17 33.87 -9.45
CA PRO A 513 4.54 35.07 -10.17
C PRO A 513 4.34 34.90 -11.68
N GLY A 514 3.46 35.72 -12.27
CA GLY A 514 3.18 35.76 -13.71
C GLY A 514 1.75 35.44 -14.11
N VAL A 515 0.90 34.96 -13.19
CA VAL A 515 -0.54 34.74 -13.45
C VAL A 515 -1.37 35.73 -12.64
N SER A 516 -2.08 36.62 -13.30
CA SER A 516 -2.84 37.72 -12.69
C SER A 516 -4.27 37.32 -12.41
N HIS A 517 -4.58 36.72 -11.27
CA HIS A 517 -5.93 36.78 -10.69
C HIS A 517 -5.79 36.79 -9.16
N GLU A 518 -6.07 37.94 -8.54
CA GLU A 518 -6.26 38.00 -7.08
C GLU A 518 -7.61 37.39 -6.73
N PHE A 519 -7.59 36.16 -6.18
CA PHE A 519 -8.77 35.61 -5.54
C PHE A 519 -8.62 35.76 -4.02
N ARG A 520 -9.54 36.52 -3.41
CA ARG A 520 -9.61 36.68 -1.95
C ARG A 520 -10.75 35.81 -1.42
N GLY A 521 -10.46 34.55 -1.09
CA GLY A 521 -11.45 33.63 -0.51
C GLY A 521 -10.96 32.19 -0.51
N SER A 522 -11.68 31.30 0.17
CA SER A 522 -11.53 29.85 0.04
C SER A 522 -12.49 29.35 -1.04
N LEU A 523 -12.03 28.48 -1.93
CA LEU A 523 -12.87 27.79 -2.90
C LEU A 523 -13.23 26.40 -2.34
N GLU A 524 -14.48 25.99 -2.50
CA GLU A 524 -14.87 24.60 -2.31
C GLU A 524 -14.23 23.72 -3.38
N THR A 525 -14.09 22.45 -3.11
CA THR A 525 -13.42 21.51 -4.03
C THR A 525 -14.12 21.41 -5.37
N GLU A 526 -15.44 21.46 -5.40
CA GLU A 526 -16.23 21.44 -6.63
C GLU A 526 -15.98 22.70 -7.49
N ASP A 527 -15.90 23.87 -6.86
CA ASP A 527 -15.58 25.13 -7.54
C ASP A 527 -14.19 25.10 -8.18
N VAL A 528 -13.20 24.52 -7.46
CA VAL A 528 -11.83 24.37 -7.97
C VAL A 528 -11.81 23.46 -9.21
N LEU A 529 -12.51 22.32 -9.16
CA LEU A 529 -12.61 21.41 -10.30
C LEU A 529 -13.27 22.07 -11.50
N GLU A 530 -14.35 22.83 -11.28
CA GLU A 530 -15.05 23.56 -12.35
C GLU A 530 -14.17 24.65 -12.97
N GLN A 531 -13.56 25.51 -12.14
CA GLN A 531 -12.71 26.60 -12.60
C GLN A 531 -11.44 26.11 -13.30
N SER A 532 -10.91 24.95 -12.90
CA SER A 532 -9.74 24.35 -13.54
C SER A 532 -10.03 23.80 -14.94
N GLY A 533 -11.30 23.67 -15.33
CA GLY A 533 -11.70 23.06 -16.60
C GLY A 533 -11.41 21.54 -16.67
N VAL A 534 -11.19 20.89 -15.55
CA VAL A 534 -11.03 19.43 -15.49
C VAL A 534 -12.38 18.77 -15.76
N VAL A 535 -12.42 17.92 -16.79
CA VAL A 535 -13.60 17.12 -17.12
C VAL A 535 -13.37 15.69 -16.65
N LEU A 536 -14.15 15.26 -15.67
CA LEU A 536 -14.07 13.92 -15.10
C LEU A 536 -14.54 12.85 -16.11
N ASN A 537 -13.90 11.69 -16.12
CA ASN A 537 -14.24 10.58 -17.01
C ASN A 537 -15.64 10.01 -16.75
N ALA A 538 -16.02 9.98 -15.47
CA ALA A 538 -17.36 9.58 -15.02
C ALA A 538 -17.77 10.39 -13.79
N ARG A 539 -19.09 10.55 -13.61
CA ARG A 539 -19.71 11.07 -12.39
C ARG A 539 -20.82 10.12 -11.96
N VAL A 540 -20.98 9.95 -10.68
CA VAL A 540 -22.10 9.20 -10.09
C VAL A 540 -22.93 10.14 -9.24
N ASN A 541 -24.24 10.16 -9.42
CA ASN A 541 -25.14 11.06 -8.67
C ASN A 541 -25.31 10.70 -7.19
N SER A 542 -24.42 9.86 -6.64
CA SER A 542 -24.43 9.44 -5.25
C SER A 542 -23.07 9.63 -4.59
N ARG A 543 -23.03 10.41 -3.50
CA ARG A 543 -21.81 10.56 -2.67
C ARG A 543 -21.43 9.29 -1.89
N HIS A 544 -22.30 8.28 -1.88
CA HIS A 544 -22.08 7.01 -1.21
C HIS A 544 -21.44 5.95 -2.13
N LEU A 545 -21.19 6.28 -3.40
CA LEU A 545 -20.46 5.42 -4.31
C LEU A 545 -19.08 6.02 -4.62
N LEU A 546 -18.03 5.42 -4.06
CA LEU A 546 -16.67 5.64 -4.51
C LEU A 546 -16.47 4.89 -5.83
N HIS A 547 -15.69 5.46 -6.74
CA HIS A 547 -15.45 4.80 -8.02
C HIS A 547 -14.03 5.01 -8.53
N GLY A 548 -13.60 4.12 -9.41
CA GLY A 548 -12.41 4.26 -10.23
C GLY A 548 -12.68 3.73 -11.62
N MET A 549 -12.03 4.29 -12.62
CA MET A 549 -12.22 3.90 -14.01
C MET A 549 -10.94 3.25 -14.55
N LEU A 550 -11.10 2.06 -15.13
CA LEU A 550 -10.03 1.36 -15.84
C LEU A 550 -10.38 1.29 -17.33
N ARG A 551 -9.37 1.30 -18.20
CA ARG A 551 -9.53 1.23 -19.65
C ARG A 551 -8.78 0.04 -20.23
N GLY A 552 -9.49 -0.82 -20.95
CA GLY A 552 -8.96 -1.90 -21.75
C GLY A 552 -9.11 -1.64 -23.25
N ALA A 553 -8.73 -2.63 -24.06
CA ALA A 553 -8.86 -2.55 -25.51
C ALA A 553 -10.34 -2.72 -25.93
N GLY A 554 -11.00 -1.63 -26.35
CA GLY A 554 -12.39 -1.62 -26.78
C GLY A 554 -13.43 -1.58 -25.65
N TYR A 555 -13.00 -1.41 -24.39
CA TYR A 555 -13.91 -1.30 -23.25
C TYR A 555 -13.35 -0.42 -22.15
N SER A 556 -14.23 0.02 -21.26
CA SER A 556 -13.87 0.61 -19.97
C SER A 556 -14.60 -0.10 -18.83
N LEU A 557 -14.04 -0.05 -17.64
CA LEU A 557 -14.62 -0.59 -16.42
C LEU A 557 -14.75 0.54 -15.41
N LEU A 558 -15.96 0.90 -15.02
CA LEU A 558 -16.18 1.75 -13.86
C LEU A 558 -16.46 0.84 -12.67
N ILE A 559 -15.53 0.81 -11.73
CA ILE A 559 -15.61 0.00 -10.54
C ILE A 559 -16.17 0.84 -9.41
N LEU A 560 -17.18 0.35 -8.74
CA LEU A 560 -17.97 1.04 -7.73
C LEU A 560 -17.82 0.34 -6.38
N GLU A 561 -17.59 1.09 -5.33
CA GLU A 561 -17.67 0.65 -3.92
C GLU A 561 -18.80 1.39 -3.22
N ASN A 562 -19.68 0.65 -2.53
CA ASN A 562 -20.69 1.28 -1.68
C ASN A 562 -20.06 1.69 -0.34
N ASN A 563 -19.98 2.99 -0.13
CA ASN A 563 -19.40 3.64 1.04
C ASN A 563 -20.48 4.24 1.98
N ASP A 564 -21.74 3.79 1.92
CA ASP A 564 -22.76 4.26 2.86
C ASP A 564 -22.42 3.78 4.29
N PRO A 565 -22.21 4.70 5.25
CA PRO A 565 -21.91 4.34 6.63
C PRO A 565 -23.01 3.50 7.30
N ALA A 566 -24.25 3.63 6.82
CA ALA A 566 -25.39 2.87 7.28
C ALA A 566 -25.58 1.53 6.54
N ARG A 567 -24.68 1.19 5.61
CA ARG A 567 -24.71 -0.07 4.82
C ARG A 567 -26.00 -0.32 4.06
N ARG A 568 -26.66 0.75 3.66
CA ARG A 568 -27.86 0.65 2.82
C ARG A 568 -27.46 0.44 1.36
N ASP A 569 -28.29 -0.29 0.64
CA ASP A 569 -28.17 -0.37 -0.80
C ASP A 569 -28.32 1.03 -1.40
N VAL A 570 -27.42 1.39 -2.32
CA VAL A 570 -27.54 2.66 -3.03
C VAL A 570 -28.46 2.45 -4.23
N GLU A 571 -29.65 3.02 -4.11
CA GLU A 571 -30.69 2.91 -5.12
C GLU A 571 -30.73 4.14 -6.04
N ASN A 572 -31.26 3.94 -7.26
CA ASN A 572 -31.44 5.00 -8.25
C ASN A 572 -30.14 5.76 -8.62
N ALA A 573 -29.00 5.09 -8.51
CA ALA A 573 -27.75 5.67 -8.92
C ALA A 573 -27.68 5.78 -10.44
N VAL A 574 -27.21 6.93 -10.91
CA VAL A 574 -26.98 7.23 -12.33
C VAL A 574 -25.53 7.59 -12.54
N VAL A 575 -24.90 6.92 -13.49
CA VAL A 575 -23.55 7.22 -13.95
C VAL A 575 -23.65 8.11 -15.17
N THR A 576 -23.01 9.27 -15.13
CA THR A 576 -22.83 10.15 -16.29
C THR A 576 -21.40 10.02 -16.81
N LEU A 577 -21.24 9.60 -18.05
CA LEU A 577 -19.97 9.36 -18.71
C LEU A 577 -19.55 10.57 -19.55
N LYS A 578 -18.26 10.91 -19.54
CA LYS A 578 -17.68 11.90 -20.45
C LYS A 578 -17.81 11.48 -21.92
N THR A 579 -17.60 10.20 -22.18
CA THR A 579 -17.75 9.61 -23.51
C THR A 579 -18.84 8.55 -23.45
N PRO A 580 -19.90 8.64 -24.28
CA PRO A 580 -20.95 7.63 -24.32
C PRO A 580 -20.40 6.25 -24.63
N CYS A 581 -21.11 5.20 -24.21
CA CYS A 581 -20.79 3.82 -24.52
C CYS A 581 -21.86 3.19 -25.43
N ALA A 582 -21.46 2.22 -26.24
CA ALA A 582 -22.38 1.51 -27.14
C ALA A 582 -23.31 0.56 -26.36
N ARG A 583 -22.77 -0.13 -25.37
CA ARG A 583 -23.47 -1.07 -24.47
C ARG A 583 -22.87 -0.98 -23.07
N ALA A 584 -23.68 -1.33 -22.08
CA ALA A 584 -23.24 -1.42 -20.69
C ALA A 584 -23.69 -2.75 -20.06
N LYS A 585 -22.92 -3.21 -19.06
CA LYS A 585 -23.27 -4.38 -18.25
C LYS A 585 -22.84 -4.15 -16.81
N PHE A 586 -23.75 -4.33 -15.87
CA PHE A 586 -23.40 -4.30 -14.44
C PHE A 586 -23.05 -5.71 -13.96
N LEU A 587 -21.88 -5.85 -13.36
CA LEU A 587 -21.30 -7.10 -12.88
C LEU A 587 -21.08 -7.00 -11.37
N SER A 588 -21.58 -7.94 -10.61
CA SER A 588 -21.33 -8.06 -9.17
C SER A 588 -21.15 -9.53 -8.76
N ALA A 589 -20.81 -9.75 -7.50
CA ALA A 589 -20.72 -11.11 -6.97
C ALA A 589 -22.07 -11.85 -7.04
N ASP A 590 -23.19 -11.11 -7.04
CA ASP A 590 -24.55 -11.64 -7.00
C ASP A 590 -25.25 -11.70 -8.37
N ALA A 591 -24.90 -10.82 -9.32
CA ALA A 591 -25.63 -10.66 -10.56
C ALA A 591 -24.80 -10.11 -11.72
N GLU A 592 -25.23 -10.45 -12.95
CA GLU A 592 -24.79 -9.82 -14.19
C GLU A 592 -26.05 -9.30 -14.92
N ILE A 593 -26.10 -7.99 -15.18
CA ILE A 593 -27.28 -7.31 -15.72
C ILE A 593 -26.89 -6.50 -16.94
N ASP A 594 -27.47 -6.79 -18.10
CA ASP A 594 -27.29 -5.97 -19.30
C ASP A 594 -28.06 -4.65 -19.15
N LEU A 595 -27.42 -3.55 -19.50
CA LEU A 595 -27.95 -2.19 -19.40
C LEU A 595 -27.89 -1.49 -20.76
N PRO A 596 -28.78 -0.53 -21.03
CA PRO A 596 -28.68 0.31 -22.22
C PRO A 596 -27.34 1.07 -22.25
N GLY A 597 -26.79 1.25 -23.45
CA GLY A 597 -25.68 2.15 -23.68
C GLY A 597 -26.12 3.62 -23.65
N GLY A 598 -25.16 4.53 -23.69
CA GLY A 598 -25.39 5.98 -23.72
C GLY A 598 -24.40 6.75 -22.85
N ALA A 599 -24.67 8.04 -22.67
CA ALA A 599 -23.93 8.90 -21.76
C ALA A 599 -24.42 8.80 -20.32
N GLU A 600 -25.65 8.40 -20.09
CA GLU A 600 -26.27 8.21 -18.78
C GLU A 600 -26.69 6.76 -18.61
N ILE A 601 -26.20 6.12 -17.55
CA ILE A 601 -26.46 4.72 -17.23
C ILE A 601 -27.14 4.63 -15.88
N HIS A 602 -28.37 4.12 -15.85
CA HIS A 602 -29.10 3.84 -14.62
C HIS A 602 -28.66 2.50 -14.03
N LEU A 603 -28.16 2.51 -12.80
CA LEU A 603 -27.67 1.33 -12.13
C LEU A 603 -28.80 0.58 -11.41
N PRO A 604 -28.73 -0.77 -11.31
CA PRO A 604 -29.52 -1.49 -10.33
C PRO A 604 -29.07 -1.11 -8.90
N PRO A 605 -29.80 -1.48 -7.84
CA PRO A 605 -29.36 -1.28 -6.48
C PRO A 605 -27.94 -1.80 -6.23
N VAL A 606 -27.03 -0.93 -5.77
CA VAL A 606 -25.64 -1.27 -5.49
C VAL A 606 -25.52 -1.61 -4.01
N LYS A 607 -25.35 -2.90 -3.70
CA LYS A 607 -25.25 -3.40 -2.31
C LYS A 607 -23.87 -3.11 -1.72
N GLU A 608 -22.85 -3.81 -2.17
CA GLU A 608 -21.48 -3.72 -1.65
C GLU A 608 -20.57 -3.00 -2.65
N GLY A 609 -20.85 -3.17 -3.91
CA GLY A 609 -20.13 -2.61 -5.03
C GLY A 609 -20.47 -3.33 -6.33
N GLY A 610 -19.71 -3.03 -7.37
CA GLY A 610 -19.88 -3.66 -8.67
C GLY A 610 -18.92 -3.10 -9.71
N VAL A 611 -18.92 -3.74 -10.87
CA VAL A 611 -18.15 -3.32 -12.04
C VAL A 611 -19.14 -3.02 -13.15
N LEU A 612 -19.17 -1.78 -13.61
CA LEU A 612 -19.90 -1.40 -14.80
C LEU A 612 -18.96 -1.54 -16.02
N TRP A 613 -19.13 -2.61 -16.77
CA TRP A 613 -18.46 -2.81 -18.04
C TRP A 613 -19.13 -1.95 -19.11
N LEU A 614 -18.32 -1.22 -19.89
CA LEU A 614 -18.74 -0.27 -20.90
C LEU A 614 -18.05 -0.59 -22.21
N GLU A 615 -18.81 -0.92 -23.26
CA GLU A 615 -18.26 -1.11 -24.60
C GLU A 615 -18.02 0.25 -25.24
N SER A 616 -16.80 0.48 -25.74
CA SER A 616 -16.49 1.75 -26.44
C SER A 616 -17.29 1.82 -27.74
N GLU A 617 -17.77 3.02 -28.09
CA GLU A 617 -18.24 3.28 -29.45
C GLU A 617 -17.04 3.17 -30.40
N THR A 618 -17.15 2.38 -31.44
CA THR A 618 -16.10 2.14 -32.46
C THR A 618 -15.86 3.36 -33.32
#